data_5e3be720d41f7268a06c99f201e52dc0
#
_entry.id   5e3be720d41f7268a06c99f201e52dc0
#
_cell.length_a   1.000
_cell.length_b   1.000
_cell.length_c   1.000
_cell.angle_alpha   90.00
_cell.angle_beta   90.00
_cell.angle_gamma   90.00
#
_symmetry.space_group_name_H-M   'P 1'
#
loop_
_entity.id
_entity.type
_entity.pdbx_description
1 polymer ?
#
loop_
_entity_poly.entity_id
_entity_poly.type
_entity_poly.pdbx_seq_one_letter_code
_entity_poly.pdbx_strand_id
1 'polypeptide(L)'
;MAKLATMTVWDVQLGLAIHVKAPNGKYIVIDLGTGTYESGNSSPLRKRMWDNIAYMVITHPHLDHISDILNFDINPPKILCRPRVLSNEEVMKGVRYCDKAKFEKYCEINDHYNSPVADDDENNTDNADNYGGLEIQTFYTSACDHTNFNNFSMITVFTLGWVKIVVCGDNEEDSLDKLMMRDDFKNAVRGADVLVAPHHGRESAYHPKFVSLVSPMITIISDTAKSDASAADEYSKMSSGLEVCGRVRKCLTTRNDGNITITFGESDNPKYRGTLHISTSK
;
A
#
# COMPACT_ATOMS: atom_id res chain seq x y z
N MET A 1 18.05 -1.39 21.54
CA MET A 1 16.65 -0.96 21.33
C MET A 1 16.14 -1.65 20.08
N ALA A 2 14.96 -2.24 20.15
CA ALA A 2 14.31 -2.88 19.01
C ALA A 2 14.14 -1.89 17.83
N LYS A 3 14.35 -2.39 16.62
CA LYS A 3 14.08 -1.62 15.41
C LYS A 3 12.58 -1.67 15.14
N LEU A 4 11.93 -0.52 15.11
CA LEU A 4 10.50 -0.39 14.88
C LEU A 4 10.22 0.53 13.69
N ALA A 5 9.26 0.14 12.87
CA ALA A 5 8.66 0.96 11.83
C ALA A 5 7.21 1.31 12.21
N THR A 6 6.69 2.37 11.61
CA THR A 6 5.30 2.77 11.77
C THR A 6 4.66 2.96 10.41
N MET A 7 3.56 2.26 10.15
CA MET A 7 2.73 2.42 8.96
C MET A 7 1.40 3.06 9.33
N THR A 8 0.91 4.00 8.55
CA THR A 8 -0.45 4.54 8.69
C THR A 8 -1.21 4.36 7.38
N VAL A 9 -2.32 3.66 7.45
CA VAL A 9 -3.35 3.62 6.40
C VAL A 9 -4.34 4.74 6.71
N TRP A 10 -4.41 5.73 5.81
CA TRP A 10 -5.22 6.92 6.03
C TRP A 10 -6.67 6.71 5.64
N ASP A 11 -7.58 7.30 6.40
CA ASP A 11 -9.00 7.41 6.04
C ASP A 11 -9.16 8.47 4.92
N VAL A 12 -8.86 8.05 3.71
CA VAL A 12 -9.08 8.86 2.50
C VAL A 12 -10.45 8.60 1.87
N GLN A 13 -11.30 7.85 2.56
CA GLN A 13 -12.61 7.39 2.09
C GLN A 13 -12.45 6.46 0.89
N LEU A 14 -12.72 6.92 -0.34
CA LEU A 14 -12.44 6.15 -1.55
C LEU A 14 -11.00 6.40 -1.97
N GLY A 15 -10.23 5.32 -2.16
CA GLY A 15 -8.85 5.37 -2.60
C GLY A 15 -7.86 4.81 -1.58
N LEU A 16 -6.59 4.98 -1.86
CA LEU A 16 -5.51 4.51 -1.00
C LEU A 16 -4.49 5.63 -0.76
N ALA A 17 -4.08 5.78 0.49
CA ALA A 17 -2.92 6.56 0.88
C ALA A 17 -2.29 5.93 2.12
N ILE A 18 -1.02 5.53 2.01
CA ILE A 18 -0.27 4.94 3.11
C ILE A 18 1.08 5.64 3.21
N HIS A 19 1.55 5.86 4.44
CA HIS A 19 2.95 6.14 4.65
C HIS A 19 3.56 5.17 5.65
N VAL A 20 4.84 4.88 5.46
CA VAL A 20 5.64 4.09 6.38
C VAL A 20 6.85 4.92 6.80
N LYS A 21 7.08 5.03 8.10
CA LYS A 21 8.32 5.56 8.65
C LYS A 21 9.21 4.39 9.02
N ALA A 22 10.32 4.25 8.32
CA ALA A 22 11.33 3.23 8.57
C ALA A 22 12.08 3.49 9.90
N PRO A 23 12.75 2.49 10.49
CA PRO A 23 13.49 2.65 11.74
C PRO A 23 14.56 3.74 11.71
N ASN A 24 15.17 4.01 10.57
CA ASN A 24 16.15 5.09 10.38
C ASN A 24 15.55 6.46 10.08
N GLY A 25 14.22 6.56 10.09
CA GLY A 25 13.49 7.81 9.89
C GLY A 25 13.13 8.16 8.44
N LYS A 26 13.58 7.39 7.44
CA LYS A 26 13.15 7.56 6.04
C LYS A 26 11.66 7.28 5.88
N TYR A 27 11.03 7.99 4.97
CA TYR A 27 9.62 7.80 4.65
C TYR A 27 9.42 7.05 3.33
N ILE A 28 8.49 6.11 3.35
CA ILE A 28 7.96 5.40 2.19
C ILE A 28 6.49 5.78 2.05
N VAL A 29 6.04 6.02 0.83
CA VAL A 29 4.66 6.39 0.50
C VAL A 29 4.07 5.37 -0.46
N ILE A 30 2.81 4.97 -0.25
CA ILE A 30 2.05 4.19 -1.21
C ILE A 30 0.79 4.96 -1.54
N ASP A 31 0.65 5.34 -2.79
CA ASP A 31 -0.44 6.10 -3.37
C ASP A 31 -0.70 7.48 -2.76
N LEU A 32 -1.46 8.29 -3.47
CA LEU A 32 -1.73 9.70 -3.20
C LEU A 32 -3.25 9.98 -3.15
N GLY A 33 -4.02 9.05 -2.56
CA GLY A 33 -5.45 9.24 -2.34
C GLY A 33 -5.73 10.46 -1.46
N THR A 34 -6.85 11.13 -1.70
CA THR A 34 -7.31 12.29 -0.93
C THR A 34 -8.69 12.05 -0.34
N GLY A 35 -8.88 12.46 0.90
CA GLY A 35 -10.19 12.48 1.56
C GLY A 35 -10.72 13.89 1.78
N THR A 36 -11.87 13.98 2.44
CA THR A 36 -12.41 15.24 2.93
C THR A 36 -11.70 15.62 4.23
N TYR A 37 -10.58 16.35 4.11
CA TYR A 37 -9.89 16.93 5.25
C TYR A 37 -10.26 18.42 5.37
N GLU A 38 -10.13 18.97 6.58
CA GLU A 38 -10.43 20.38 6.91
C GLU A 38 -9.74 21.41 6.00
N SER A 39 -8.67 21.03 5.33
CA SER A 39 -7.90 21.90 4.42
C SER A 39 -8.17 21.66 2.93
N GLY A 40 -9.26 21.01 2.56
CA GLY A 40 -9.58 20.72 1.16
C GLY A 40 -8.93 19.43 0.63
N ASN A 41 -8.82 19.31 -0.69
CA ASN A 41 -8.39 18.08 -1.40
C ASN A 41 -6.88 17.79 -1.31
N SER A 42 -6.26 17.93 -0.14
CA SER A 42 -4.86 17.59 0.04
C SER A 42 -4.71 16.17 0.57
N SER A 43 -3.72 15.43 0.06
CA SER A 43 -3.35 14.16 0.65
C SER A 43 -2.91 14.35 2.11
N PRO A 44 -3.31 13.45 3.03
CA PRO A 44 -2.85 13.51 4.43
C PRO A 44 -1.34 13.40 4.54
N LEU A 45 -0.68 12.81 3.54
CA LEU A 45 0.76 12.66 3.46
C LEU A 45 1.48 14.01 3.41
N ARG A 46 0.93 15.00 2.70
CA ARG A 46 1.51 16.34 2.58
C ARG A 46 1.59 17.09 3.90
N LYS A 47 0.66 16.84 4.81
CA LYS A 47 0.65 17.53 6.13
C LYS A 47 1.69 16.99 7.11
N ARG A 48 2.23 15.79 6.86
CA ARG A 48 3.09 15.08 7.82
C ARG A 48 4.49 14.74 7.33
N MET A 49 4.76 14.92 6.05
CA MET A 49 6.00 14.46 5.42
C MET A 49 6.72 15.64 4.77
N TRP A 50 7.30 16.47 5.60
CA TRP A 50 7.96 17.69 5.13
C TRP A 50 9.37 17.45 4.59
N ASP A 51 10.03 16.38 5.02
CA ASP A 51 11.44 16.17 4.69
C ASP A 51 11.68 14.72 4.28
N ASN A 52 11.89 14.48 2.98
CA ASN A 52 12.56 13.27 2.51
C ASN A 52 11.70 12.02 2.34
N ILE A 53 10.85 12.00 1.30
CA ILE A 53 10.30 10.74 0.79
C ILE A 53 11.43 9.99 0.07
N ALA A 54 11.95 8.94 0.69
CA ALA A 54 13.01 8.12 0.11
C ALA A 54 12.48 7.25 -1.04
N TYR A 55 11.28 6.72 -0.88
CA TYR A 55 10.67 5.78 -1.81
C TYR A 55 9.17 6.01 -1.91
N MET A 56 8.64 6.02 -3.12
CA MET A 56 7.20 6.10 -3.35
C MET A 56 6.76 4.97 -4.28
N VAL A 57 5.64 4.35 -3.97
CA VAL A 57 4.95 3.41 -4.85
C VAL A 57 3.67 4.08 -5.31
N ILE A 58 3.46 4.17 -6.63
CA ILE A 58 2.14 4.39 -7.21
C ILE A 58 1.68 3.04 -7.72
N THR A 59 0.66 2.48 -7.08
CA THR A 59 0.22 1.11 -7.37
C THR A 59 -0.30 0.98 -8.78
N HIS A 60 -1.14 1.91 -9.20
CA HIS A 60 -1.66 2.01 -10.57
C HIS A 60 -2.29 3.40 -10.80
N PRO A 61 -2.52 3.83 -12.07
CA PRO A 61 -2.92 5.21 -12.36
C PRO A 61 -4.45 5.45 -12.32
N HIS A 62 -5.18 4.89 -11.36
CA HIS A 62 -6.57 5.31 -11.14
C HIS A 62 -6.64 6.58 -10.29
N LEU A 63 -7.70 7.37 -10.50
CA LEU A 63 -7.83 8.71 -9.92
C LEU A 63 -7.76 8.71 -8.39
N ASP A 64 -8.34 7.75 -7.74
CA ASP A 64 -8.39 7.61 -6.28
C ASP A 64 -7.04 7.17 -5.66
N HIS A 65 -6.08 6.78 -6.50
CA HIS A 65 -4.70 6.49 -6.12
C HIS A 65 -3.73 7.61 -6.47
N ILE A 66 -4.09 8.51 -7.40
CA ILE A 66 -3.26 9.64 -7.84
C ILE A 66 -3.92 11.01 -7.62
N SER A 67 -4.96 11.10 -6.81
CA SER A 67 -5.79 12.32 -6.71
C SER A 67 -5.04 13.57 -6.23
N ASP A 68 -3.95 13.44 -5.47
CA ASP A 68 -3.08 14.54 -5.04
C ASP A 68 -1.83 14.76 -5.91
N ILE A 69 -1.73 14.12 -7.07
CA ILE A 69 -0.51 14.10 -7.87
C ILE A 69 -0.05 15.48 -8.37
N LEU A 70 -0.96 16.45 -8.49
CA LEU A 70 -0.60 17.82 -8.85
C LEU A 70 0.30 18.49 -7.81
N ASN A 71 0.39 17.95 -6.62
CA ASN A 71 1.24 18.40 -5.54
C ASN A 71 2.54 17.59 -5.40
N PHE A 72 2.81 16.69 -6.32
CA PHE A 72 3.98 15.81 -6.32
C PHE A 72 5.30 16.57 -6.19
N ASP A 73 5.44 17.68 -6.91
CA ASP A 73 6.69 18.47 -6.95
C ASP A 73 7.00 19.21 -5.64
N ILE A 74 6.07 19.26 -4.69
CA ILE A 74 6.32 19.88 -3.38
C ILE A 74 7.29 19.04 -2.55
N ASN A 75 7.18 17.71 -2.69
CA ASN A 75 8.07 16.78 -2.00
C ASN A 75 8.26 15.51 -2.84
N PRO A 76 9.00 15.61 -3.95
CA PRO A 76 9.19 14.48 -4.86
C PRO A 76 10.00 13.38 -4.18
N PRO A 77 9.67 12.10 -4.41
CA PRO A 77 10.44 10.98 -3.86
C PRO A 77 11.83 10.90 -4.51
N LYS A 78 12.77 10.31 -3.80
CA LYS A 78 14.10 9.99 -4.37
C LYS A 78 13.97 8.89 -5.42
N ILE A 79 13.17 7.86 -5.12
CA ILE A 79 12.87 6.74 -6.01
C ILE A 79 11.35 6.59 -6.14
N LEU A 80 10.89 6.41 -7.38
CA LEU A 80 9.50 6.12 -7.69
C LEU A 80 9.36 4.72 -8.30
N CYS A 81 8.61 3.85 -7.62
CA CYS A 81 8.22 2.54 -8.10
C CYS A 81 6.79 2.57 -8.63
N ARG A 82 6.56 1.99 -9.79
CA ARG A 82 5.25 1.86 -10.41
C ARG A 82 5.27 0.78 -11.50
N PRO A 83 4.13 0.22 -11.90
CA PRO A 83 4.07 -0.68 -13.04
C PRO A 83 4.35 0.10 -14.33
N ARG A 84 5.26 -0.41 -15.16
CA ARG A 84 5.60 0.17 -16.47
C ARG A 84 4.97 -0.66 -17.60
N VAL A 85 3.69 -0.95 -17.46
CA VAL A 85 2.95 -1.79 -18.42
C VAL A 85 2.15 -0.92 -19.38
N LEU A 86 1.50 0.12 -18.86
CA LEU A 86 0.61 1.00 -19.62
C LEU A 86 1.40 2.13 -20.29
N SER A 87 1.12 2.35 -21.57
CA SER A 87 1.58 3.56 -22.27
C SER A 87 0.84 4.81 -21.77
N ASN A 88 1.45 5.98 -21.96
CA ASN A 88 0.79 7.25 -21.64
C ASN A 88 -0.52 7.44 -22.43
N GLU A 89 -0.61 6.91 -23.66
CA GLU A 89 -1.83 6.94 -24.46
C GLU A 89 -2.94 6.11 -23.81
N GLU A 90 -2.63 4.91 -23.32
CA GLU A 90 -3.60 4.07 -22.62
C GLU A 90 -4.07 4.73 -21.33
N VAL A 91 -3.15 5.29 -20.54
CA VAL A 91 -3.46 6.02 -19.30
C VAL A 91 -4.38 7.22 -19.55
N MET A 92 -4.20 7.94 -20.65
CA MET A 92 -5.01 9.10 -21.02
C MET A 92 -6.35 8.74 -21.64
N LYS A 93 -6.55 7.48 -22.04
CA LYS A 93 -7.76 7.04 -22.76
C LYS A 93 -9.01 7.15 -21.87
N GLY A 94 -9.99 7.92 -22.31
CA GLY A 94 -11.27 8.07 -21.61
C GLY A 94 -11.23 8.95 -20.36
N VAL A 95 -10.10 9.61 -20.08
CA VAL A 95 -9.95 10.54 -18.95
C VAL A 95 -10.90 11.73 -19.12
N ARG A 96 -11.67 12.03 -18.08
CA ARG A 96 -12.58 13.18 -18.07
C ARG A 96 -11.78 14.48 -18.09
N TYR A 97 -12.33 15.51 -18.73
CA TYR A 97 -11.68 16.82 -18.85
C TYR A 97 -11.26 17.42 -17.49
N CYS A 98 -12.09 17.29 -16.46
CA CYS A 98 -11.80 17.79 -15.12
C CYS A 98 -10.62 17.08 -14.42
N ASP A 99 -10.30 15.85 -14.82
CA ASP A 99 -9.24 15.04 -14.23
C ASP A 99 -7.97 15.05 -15.08
N LYS A 100 -8.04 15.60 -16.31
CA LYS A 100 -7.00 15.53 -17.33
C LYS A 100 -5.63 15.97 -16.81
N ALA A 101 -5.56 17.09 -16.09
CA ALA A 101 -4.30 17.62 -15.55
C ALA A 101 -3.59 16.62 -14.62
N LYS A 102 -4.34 15.82 -13.86
CA LYS A 102 -3.76 14.81 -12.95
C LYS A 102 -3.12 13.66 -13.73
N PHE A 103 -3.80 13.19 -14.77
CA PHE A 103 -3.26 12.12 -15.60
C PHE A 103 -2.10 12.59 -16.49
N GLU A 104 -2.14 13.83 -17.00
CA GLU A 104 -1.01 14.44 -17.69
C GLU A 104 0.21 14.54 -16.75
N LYS A 105 0.00 14.96 -15.49
CA LYS A 105 1.08 14.98 -14.49
C LYS A 105 1.61 13.59 -14.18
N TYR A 106 0.75 12.56 -14.10
CA TYR A 106 1.21 11.18 -13.96
C TYR A 106 2.10 10.75 -15.13
N CYS A 107 1.70 11.04 -16.38
CA CYS A 107 2.49 10.74 -17.57
C CYS A 107 3.84 11.47 -17.56
N GLU A 108 3.86 12.76 -17.21
CA GLU A 108 5.10 13.52 -17.05
C GLU A 108 6.06 12.87 -16.05
N ILE A 109 5.55 12.50 -14.88
CA ILE A 109 6.32 11.83 -13.83
C ILE A 109 6.80 10.45 -14.32
N ASN A 110 5.94 9.72 -15.03
CA ASN A 110 6.27 8.43 -15.61
C ASN A 110 7.45 8.52 -16.59
N ASP A 111 7.50 9.57 -17.40
CA ASP A 111 8.59 9.81 -18.34
C ASP A 111 9.86 10.31 -17.64
N HIS A 112 9.73 11.05 -16.54
CA HIS A 112 10.87 11.60 -15.79
C HIS A 112 11.59 10.52 -14.96
N TYR A 113 10.84 9.68 -14.22
CA TYR A 113 11.41 8.63 -13.36
C TYR A 113 11.63 7.33 -14.13
N ASN A 114 12.49 7.33 -15.15
CA ASN A 114 12.74 6.14 -15.98
C ASN A 114 14.16 5.59 -15.90
N SER A 115 15.06 6.25 -15.18
CA SER A 115 16.42 5.76 -14.95
C SER A 115 16.44 4.56 -13.99
N PRO A 116 17.29 3.56 -14.23
CA PRO A 116 17.54 2.51 -13.26
C PRO A 116 18.06 3.08 -11.94
N VAL A 117 17.69 2.46 -10.84
CA VAL A 117 18.27 2.76 -9.52
C VAL A 117 19.65 2.10 -9.46
N ALA A 118 20.68 2.85 -9.05
CA ALA A 118 22.01 2.28 -8.86
C ALA A 118 22.05 1.33 -7.66
N ASP A 119 22.86 0.29 -7.73
CA ASP A 119 22.98 -0.71 -6.65
C ASP A 119 23.47 -0.09 -5.33
N ASP A 120 24.30 0.96 -5.42
CA ASP A 120 24.86 1.70 -4.28
C ASP A 120 24.04 2.94 -3.88
N ASP A 121 22.87 3.19 -4.49
CA ASP A 121 21.99 4.29 -4.09
C ASP A 121 21.51 4.06 -2.65
N GLU A 122 21.69 5.07 -1.80
CA GLU A 122 21.28 5.03 -0.40
C GLU A 122 19.77 4.85 -0.18
N ASN A 123 18.95 4.96 -1.24
CA ASN A 123 17.51 4.74 -1.21
C ASN A 123 17.09 3.48 -1.96
N ASN A 124 18.05 2.68 -2.48
CA ASN A 124 17.74 1.40 -3.11
C ASN A 124 17.13 0.44 -2.09
N THR A 125 15.94 -0.10 -2.41
CA THR A 125 15.17 -1.01 -1.54
C THR A 125 15.74 -2.42 -1.47
N ASP A 126 16.62 -2.80 -2.40
CA ASP A 126 17.27 -4.12 -2.40
C ASP A 126 18.22 -4.29 -1.20
N ASN A 127 18.63 -3.18 -0.59
CA ASN A 127 19.40 -3.17 0.65
C ASN A 127 18.54 -2.68 1.83
N ALA A 128 18.11 -3.60 2.68
CA ALA A 128 17.30 -3.29 3.86
C ALA A 128 17.96 -2.31 4.85
N ASP A 129 19.31 -2.26 4.91
CA ASP A 129 20.02 -1.34 5.78
C ASP A 129 19.79 0.12 5.42
N ASN A 130 19.51 0.41 4.15
CA ASN A 130 19.09 1.73 3.66
C ASN A 130 17.80 2.22 4.33
N TYR A 131 17.01 1.31 4.91
CA TYR A 131 15.76 1.56 5.62
C TYR A 131 15.81 1.08 7.07
N GLY A 132 17.02 0.98 7.66
CA GLY A 132 17.21 0.59 9.04
C GLY A 132 16.87 -0.88 9.34
N GLY A 133 16.94 -1.74 8.34
CA GLY A 133 16.63 -3.18 8.41
C GLY A 133 15.20 -3.52 7.95
N LEU A 134 14.42 -2.53 7.51
CA LEU A 134 13.12 -2.78 6.90
C LEU A 134 13.30 -3.29 5.46
N GLU A 135 12.92 -4.54 5.21
CA GLU A 135 12.87 -5.13 3.87
C GLU A 135 11.62 -4.65 3.13
N ILE A 136 11.79 -4.29 1.85
CA ILE A 136 10.73 -3.79 0.97
C ILE A 136 10.80 -4.58 -0.32
N GLN A 137 9.76 -5.36 -0.63
CA GLN A 137 9.66 -6.11 -1.87
C GLN A 137 8.42 -5.66 -2.64
N THR A 138 8.52 -5.53 -3.96
CA THR A 138 7.40 -5.13 -4.81
C THR A 138 7.16 -6.16 -5.90
N PHE A 139 5.88 -6.42 -6.19
CA PHE A 139 5.45 -7.39 -7.18
C PHE A 139 4.32 -6.82 -8.03
N TYR A 140 4.32 -7.14 -9.29
CA TYR A 140 3.20 -6.92 -10.21
C TYR A 140 3.27 -7.94 -11.34
N THR A 141 2.23 -8.02 -12.15
CA THR A 141 2.20 -8.82 -13.39
C THR A 141 1.86 -7.94 -14.57
N SER A 142 2.51 -8.20 -15.70
CA SER A 142 2.19 -7.56 -17.00
C SER A 142 1.33 -8.45 -17.90
N ALA A 143 0.90 -9.62 -17.39
CA ALA A 143 0.23 -10.63 -18.18
C ALA A 143 -1.30 -10.54 -18.15
N CYS A 144 -1.86 -9.43 -17.69
CA CYS A 144 -3.30 -9.18 -17.64
C CYS A 144 -3.79 -8.39 -18.86
N ASP A 145 -5.12 -8.35 -19.03
CA ASP A 145 -5.75 -7.55 -20.07
C ASP A 145 -5.63 -6.06 -19.75
N HIS A 146 -5.24 -5.25 -20.74
CA HIS A 146 -5.05 -3.80 -20.61
C HIS A 146 -6.36 -3.02 -20.45
N THR A 147 -7.51 -3.67 -20.49
CA THR A 147 -8.81 -3.04 -20.23
C THR A 147 -9.10 -2.83 -18.76
N ASN A 148 -8.37 -3.54 -17.87
CA ASN A 148 -8.51 -3.41 -16.41
C ASN A 148 -7.16 -3.05 -15.76
N PHE A 149 -6.94 -1.76 -15.52
CA PHE A 149 -5.70 -1.23 -14.93
C PHE A 149 -5.47 -1.67 -13.48
N ASN A 150 -6.51 -2.06 -12.75
CA ASN A 150 -6.40 -2.62 -11.40
C ASN A 150 -5.43 -3.79 -11.36
N ASN A 151 -5.49 -4.65 -12.38
CA ASN A 151 -4.68 -5.87 -12.47
C ASN A 151 -3.18 -5.62 -12.72
N PHE A 152 -2.76 -4.37 -12.89
CA PHE A 152 -1.35 -3.99 -12.94
C PHE A 152 -0.86 -3.38 -11.62
N SER A 153 -1.70 -3.34 -10.58
CA SER A 153 -1.33 -2.76 -9.29
C SER A 153 -0.08 -3.40 -8.71
N MET A 154 0.81 -2.54 -8.18
CA MET A 154 1.97 -2.99 -7.40
C MET A 154 1.49 -3.56 -6.06
N ILE A 155 1.93 -4.76 -5.71
CA ILE A 155 1.86 -5.31 -4.35
C ILE A 155 3.17 -4.99 -3.65
N THR A 156 3.10 -4.42 -2.45
CA THR A 156 4.28 -4.14 -1.63
C THR A 156 4.26 -5.00 -0.38
N VAL A 157 5.37 -5.67 -0.10
CA VAL A 157 5.57 -6.47 1.12
C VAL A 157 6.64 -5.81 1.98
N PHE A 158 6.31 -5.50 3.21
CA PHE A 158 7.21 -5.00 4.23
C PHE A 158 7.52 -6.08 5.23
N THR A 159 8.81 -6.30 5.54
CA THR A 159 9.24 -7.22 6.58
C THR A 159 10.23 -6.52 7.51
N LEU A 160 9.97 -6.54 8.81
CA LEU A 160 10.90 -6.06 9.82
C LEU A 160 10.94 -7.03 10.99
N GLY A 161 12.08 -7.66 11.20
CA GLY A 161 12.21 -8.77 12.14
C GLY A 161 11.29 -9.94 11.70
N TRP A 162 10.32 -10.29 12.52
CA TRP A 162 9.37 -11.39 12.24
C TRP A 162 7.99 -10.92 11.79
N VAL A 163 7.79 -9.60 11.68
CA VAL A 163 6.48 -9.04 11.30
C VAL A 163 6.46 -8.70 9.82
N LYS A 164 5.42 -9.17 9.15
CA LYS A 164 5.23 -8.99 7.72
C LYS A 164 3.88 -8.34 7.43
N ILE A 165 3.88 -7.35 6.53
CA ILE A 165 2.69 -6.62 6.08
C ILE A 165 2.64 -6.66 4.56
N VAL A 166 1.48 -7.00 4.01
CA VAL A 166 1.23 -7.01 2.56
C VAL A 166 0.23 -5.90 2.22
N VAL A 167 0.58 -5.05 1.25
CA VAL A 167 -0.28 -4.00 0.69
C VAL A 167 -0.55 -4.32 -0.77
N CYS A 168 -1.81 -4.51 -1.15
CA CYS A 168 -2.16 -5.12 -2.42
C CYS A 168 -2.47 -4.14 -3.57
N GLY A 169 -2.63 -2.82 -3.32
CA GLY A 169 -3.24 -1.93 -4.32
C GLY A 169 -4.61 -2.46 -4.72
N ASP A 170 -4.96 -2.35 -6.00
CA ASP A 170 -6.29 -2.75 -6.49
C ASP A 170 -6.28 -4.05 -7.30
N ASN A 171 -5.29 -4.93 -7.07
CA ASN A 171 -5.25 -6.23 -7.72
C ASN A 171 -6.58 -6.98 -7.60
N GLU A 172 -7.03 -7.58 -8.69
CA GLU A 172 -8.22 -8.42 -8.76
C GLU A 172 -7.85 -9.89 -9.03
N GLU A 173 -8.84 -10.75 -9.23
CA GLU A 173 -8.66 -12.19 -9.35
C GLU A 173 -7.63 -12.57 -10.43
N ASP A 174 -7.70 -11.96 -11.63
CA ASP A 174 -6.82 -12.32 -12.76
C ASP A 174 -5.34 -12.05 -12.46
N SER A 175 -5.01 -10.91 -11.86
CA SER A 175 -3.64 -10.59 -11.48
C SER A 175 -3.14 -11.44 -10.31
N LEU A 176 -4.00 -11.68 -9.30
CA LEU A 176 -3.66 -12.51 -8.17
C LEU A 176 -3.43 -13.97 -8.58
N ASP A 177 -4.23 -14.53 -9.50
CA ASP A 177 -4.01 -15.87 -10.04
C ASP A 177 -2.63 -15.99 -10.70
N LYS A 178 -2.24 -15.00 -11.52
CA LYS A 178 -0.94 -14.98 -12.19
C LYS A 178 0.23 -14.83 -11.20
N LEU A 179 0.09 -13.96 -10.23
CA LEU A 179 1.09 -13.79 -9.17
C LEU A 179 1.22 -15.05 -8.30
N MET A 180 0.12 -15.72 -8.01
CA MET A 180 0.09 -17.00 -7.26
C MET A 180 0.77 -18.17 -7.99
N MET A 181 1.06 -18.06 -9.29
CA MET A 181 1.90 -19.02 -10.01
C MET A 181 3.39 -18.86 -9.72
N ARG A 182 3.82 -17.71 -9.20
CA ARG A 182 5.22 -17.36 -8.93
C ARG A 182 5.63 -17.77 -7.53
N ASP A 183 6.72 -18.53 -7.41
CA ASP A 183 7.21 -19.00 -6.10
C ASP A 183 7.82 -17.86 -5.27
N ASP A 184 8.50 -16.89 -5.90
CA ASP A 184 9.04 -15.71 -5.23
C ASP A 184 7.92 -14.91 -4.56
N PHE A 185 6.83 -14.65 -5.26
CA PHE A 185 5.66 -13.97 -4.72
C PHE A 185 5.00 -14.75 -3.57
N LYS A 186 4.74 -16.05 -3.79
CA LYS A 186 4.15 -16.89 -2.74
C LYS A 186 4.98 -16.92 -1.47
N ASN A 187 6.31 -16.98 -1.60
CA ASN A 187 7.22 -16.98 -0.45
C ASN A 187 7.22 -15.62 0.26
N ALA A 188 7.16 -14.52 -0.49
CA ALA A 188 7.10 -13.17 0.06
C ALA A 188 5.84 -12.95 0.90
N VAL A 189 4.65 -13.33 0.39
CA VAL A 189 3.37 -13.02 1.06
C VAL A 189 2.93 -14.04 2.10
N ARG A 190 3.48 -15.26 2.06
CA ARG A 190 3.09 -16.36 2.96
C ARG A 190 3.25 -15.98 4.43
N GLY A 191 2.20 -16.21 5.22
CA GLY A 191 2.20 -16.01 6.67
C GLY A 191 2.42 -14.55 7.08
N ALA A 192 1.96 -13.60 6.28
CA ALA A 192 2.02 -12.19 6.67
C ALA A 192 1.00 -11.88 7.77
N ASP A 193 1.41 -11.08 8.76
CA ASP A 193 0.60 -10.76 9.94
C ASP A 193 -0.54 -9.81 9.61
N VAL A 194 -0.30 -8.86 8.70
CA VAL A 194 -1.28 -7.85 8.29
C VAL A 194 -1.45 -7.88 6.77
N LEU A 195 -2.70 -7.90 6.33
CA LEU A 195 -3.10 -7.74 4.94
C LEU A 195 -3.84 -6.41 4.77
N VAL A 196 -3.31 -5.49 3.96
CA VAL A 196 -4.11 -4.40 3.42
C VAL A 196 -4.79 -4.93 2.15
N ALA A 197 -6.10 -5.08 2.24
CA ALA A 197 -6.90 -5.81 1.26
C ALA A 197 -6.86 -5.17 -0.13
N PRO A 198 -6.87 -5.98 -1.20
CA PRO A 198 -6.91 -5.47 -2.56
C PRO A 198 -8.24 -4.78 -2.86
N HIS A 199 -8.17 -3.78 -3.75
CA HIS A 199 -9.29 -3.05 -4.33
C HIS A 199 -10.34 -2.65 -3.29
N HIS A 200 -9.87 -1.97 -2.23
CA HIS A 200 -10.72 -1.48 -1.14
C HIS A 200 -11.58 -2.56 -0.48
N GLY A 201 -11.10 -3.81 -0.49
CA GLY A 201 -11.82 -4.95 0.07
C GLY A 201 -13.11 -5.33 -0.64
N ARG A 202 -13.26 -5.01 -1.94
CA ARG A 202 -14.43 -5.37 -2.73
C ARG A 202 -14.53 -6.88 -2.95
N GLU A 203 -15.76 -7.37 -3.08
CA GLU A 203 -16.02 -8.78 -3.40
C GLU A 203 -15.35 -9.24 -4.70
N SER A 204 -15.28 -8.37 -5.73
CA SER A 204 -14.63 -8.68 -7.02
C SER A 204 -13.12 -8.92 -6.92
N ALA A 205 -12.49 -8.47 -5.84
CA ALA A 205 -11.06 -8.63 -5.58
C ALA A 205 -10.77 -9.63 -4.45
N TYR A 206 -11.81 -10.20 -3.84
CA TYR A 206 -11.62 -11.21 -2.80
C TYR A 206 -11.17 -12.53 -3.40
N HIS A 207 -9.91 -12.92 -3.11
CA HIS A 207 -9.30 -14.13 -3.64
C HIS A 207 -9.00 -15.12 -2.50
N PRO A 208 -9.86 -16.13 -2.25
CA PRO A 208 -9.77 -17.02 -1.08
C PRO A 208 -8.43 -17.72 -0.94
N LYS A 209 -7.86 -18.22 -2.05
CA LYS A 209 -6.57 -18.93 -2.05
C LYS A 209 -5.41 -18.01 -1.67
N PHE A 210 -5.43 -16.75 -2.15
CA PHE A 210 -4.43 -15.76 -1.79
C PHE A 210 -4.55 -15.41 -0.30
N VAL A 211 -5.75 -15.09 0.20
CA VAL A 211 -5.96 -14.77 1.61
C VAL A 211 -5.58 -15.96 2.52
N SER A 212 -5.88 -17.18 2.10
CA SER A 212 -5.45 -18.40 2.82
C SER A 212 -3.94 -18.56 2.85
N LEU A 213 -3.21 -18.20 1.77
CA LEU A 213 -1.75 -18.23 1.74
C LEU A 213 -1.13 -17.18 2.65
N VAL A 214 -1.68 -15.96 2.62
CA VAL A 214 -1.29 -14.86 3.51
C VAL A 214 -1.56 -15.24 4.96
N SER A 215 -2.74 -15.82 5.25
CA SER A 215 -3.16 -16.25 6.59
C SER A 215 -3.01 -15.14 7.66
N PRO A 216 -3.60 -13.94 7.45
CA PRO A 216 -3.31 -12.79 8.29
C PRO A 216 -3.87 -12.92 9.71
N MET A 217 -3.24 -12.25 10.67
CA MET A 217 -3.84 -11.99 11.98
C MET A 217 -4.99 -10.99 11.83
N ILE A 218 -4.80 -9.97 10.99
CA ILE A 218 -5.79 -8.93 10.77
C ILE A 218 -5.75 -8.42 9.33
N THR A 219 -6.94 -8.14 8.77
CA THR A 219 -7.08 -7.49 7.47
C THR A 219 -7.50 -6.04 7.66
N ILE A 220 -6.90 -5.13 6.90
CA ILE A 220 -7.23 -3.71 6.87
C ILE A 220 -7.82 -3.37 5.50
N ILE A 221 -8.92 -2.66 5.49
CA ILE A 221 -9.61 -2.22 4.27
C ILE A 221 -9.62 -0.69 4.26
N SER A 222 -9.00 -0.09 3.24
CA SER A 222 -9.19 1.33 2.93
C SER A 222 -10.50 1.49 2.18
N ASP A 223 -11.55 1.98 2.84
CA ASP A 223 -12.92 1.91 2.32
C ASP A 223 -13.74 3.14 2.71
N THR A 224 -14.84 3.36 1.98
CA THR A 224 -15.82 4.44 2.19
C THR A 224 -17.17 3.89 2.65
N ALA A 225 -17.92 4.70 3.41
CA ALA A 225 -19.28 4.37 3.85
C ALA A 225 -20.28 4.14 2.69
N LYS A 226 -19.89 4.47 1.47
CA LYS A 226 -20.74 4.32 0.26
C LYS A 226 -20.46 3.02 -0.51
N SER A 227 -19.59 2.14 -0.02
CA SER A 227 -19.28 0.87 -0.69
C SER A 227 -20.28 -0.21 -0.26
N ASP A 228 -21.11 -0.67 -1.18
CA ASP A 228 -22.14 -1.71 -0.95
C ASP A 228 -21.60 -3.13 -1.20
N ALA A 229 -20.40 -3.29 -1.77
CA ALA A 229 -19.82 -4.57 -2.19
C ALA A 229 -18.54 -4.90 -1.42
N SER A 230 -18.59 -4.86 -0.09
CA SER A 230 -17.45 -5.11 0.79
C SER A 230 -17.38 -6.58 1.21
N ALA A 231 -16.23 -7.22 0.98
CA ALA A 231 -15.92 -8.56 1.47
C ALA A 231 -15.37 -8.57 2.92
N ALA A 232 -15.63 -7.55 3.73
CA ALA A 232 -15.10 -7.43 5.08
C ALA A 232 -15.41 -8.65 5.97
N ASP A 233 -16.59 -9.24 5.82
CA ASP A 233 -16.98 -10.45 6.56
C ASP A 233 -16.14 -11.66 6.13
N GLU A 234 -15.83 -11.79 4.83
CA GLU A 234 -15.02 -12.89 4.30
C GLU A 234 -13.56 -12.75 4.78
N TYR A 235 -13.00 -11.54 4.73
CA TYR A 235 -11.67 -11.27 5.30
C TYR A 235 -11.64 -11.53 6.82
N SER A 236 -12.69 -11.15 7.53
CA SER A 236 -12.80 -11.41 8.98
C SER A 236 -12.83 -12.92 9.31
N LYS A 237 -13.50 -13.73 8.49
CA LYS A 237 -13.51 -15.19 8.67
C LYS A 237 -12.13 -15.81 8.49
N MET A 238 -11.33 -15.27 7.57
CA MET A 238 -10.01 -15.80 7.23
C MET A 238 -8.88 -15.28 8.13
N SER A 239 -9.10 -14.19 8.87
CA SER A 239 -8.12 -13.63 9.81
C SER A 239 -8.20 -14.31 11.19
N SER A 240 -7.04 -14.54 11.81
CA SER A 240 -6.98 -15.21 13.12
C SER A 240 -7.40 -14.33 14.30
N GLY A 241 -7.19 -13.02 14.20
CA GLY A 241 -7.52 -12.02 15.20
C GLY A 241 -6.29 -11.41 15.88
N LEU A 242 -6.36 -10.12 16.13
CA LEU A 242 -5.36 -9.35 16.88
C LEU A 242 -6.07 -8.45 17.89
N GLU A 243 -5.47 -8.23 19.05
CA GLU A 243 -5.99 -7.27 20.02
C GLU A 243 -5.74 -5.84 19.51
N VAL A 244 -6.83 -5.08 19.36
CA VAL A 244 -6.81 -3.66 18.97
C VAL A 244 -7.73 -2.90 19.93
N CYS A 245 -7.18 -1.89 20.63
CA CYS A 245 -7.92 -1.09 21.60
C CYS A 245 -8.70 -1.95 22.64
N GLY A 246 -8.06 -3.01 23.15
CA GLY A 246 -8.63 -3.90 24.19
C GLY A 246 -9.67 -4.90 23.69
N ARG A 247 -9.82 -5.08 22.38
CA ARG A 247 -10.75 -6.06 21.77
C ARG A 247 -10.05 -6.85 20.68
N VAL A 248 -10.38 -8.13 20.55
CA VAL A 248 -9.89 -8.94 19.43
C VAL A 248 -10.65 -8.53 18.16
N ARG A 249 -9.90 -8.02 17.20
CA ARG A 249 -10.39 -7.59 15.89
C ARG A 249 -9.76 -8.47 14.81
N LYS A 250 -10.51 -8.79 13.77
CA LYS A 250 -10.08 -9.61 12.62
C LYS A 250 -10.03 -8.81 11.33
N CYS A 251 -10.86 -7.78 11.25
CA CYS A 251 -10.90 -6.83 10.15
C CYS A 251 -11.09 -5.42 10.70
N LEU A 252 -10.37 -4.45 10.15
CA LEU A 252 -10.54 -3.01 10.37
C LEU A 252 -10.86 -2.35 9.03
N THR A 253 -11.67 -1.30 9.08
CA THR A 253 -12.00 -0.49 7.90
C THR A 253 -11.77 0.98 8.19
N THR A 254 -11.16 1.74 7.28
CA THR A 254 -10.93 3.17 7.52
C THR A 254 -12.25 3.93 7.72
N ARG A 255 -13.33 3.50 7.07
CA ARG A 255 -14.67 4.11 7.26
C ARG A 255 -15.17 4.03 8.70
N ASN A 256 -14.89 2.93 9.42
CA ASN A 256 -15.38 2.70 10.79
C ASN A 256 -14.34 3.09 11.84
N ASP A 257 -13.07 2.82 11.55
CA ASP A 257 -11.96 2.88 12.50
C ASP A 257 -11.08 4.15 12.30
N GLY A 258 -11.34 4.94 11.23
CA GLY A 258 -10.56 6.12 10.90
C GLY A 258 -9.17 5.79 10.37
N ASN A 259 -8.18 6.63 10.68
CA ASN A 259 -6.79 6.33 10.35
C ASN A 259 -6.32 5.14 11.19
N ILE A 260 -5.69 4.16 10.53
CA ILE A 260 -5.19 2.94 11.18
C ILE A 260 -3.67 3.01 11.20
N THR A 261 -3.09 3.04 12.40
CA THR A 261 -1.65 3.13 12.60
C THR A 261 -1.13 1.80 13.14
N ILE A 262 -0.11 1.24 12.47
CA ILE A 262 0.54 -0.03 12.77
C ILE A 262 1.97 0.27 13.19
N THR A 263 2.37 -0.09 14.41
CA THR A 263 3.76 -0.12 14.85
C THR A 263 4.22 -1.56 14.82
N PHE A 264 5.32 -1.83 14.10
CA PHE A 264 5.78 -3.19 13.88
C PHE A 264 7.31 -3.29 13.81
N GLY A 265 7.85 -4.48 14.09
CA GLY A 265 9.26 -4.77 13.96
C GLY A 265 9.79 -5.72 15.02
N GLU A 266 11.02 -5.48 15.46
CA GLU A 266 11.70 -6.29 16.47
C GLU A 266 11.03 -6.17 17.85
N SER A 267 11.26 -7.12 18.73
CA SER A 267 10.83 -7.05 20.12
C SER A 267 12.06 -6.98 21.05
N ASP A 268 12.05 -6.04 21.99
CA ASP A 268 13.03 -6.00 23.07
C ASP A 268 12.83 -7.17 24.08
N ASN A 269 11.65 -7.79 24.08
CA ASN A 269 11.35 -8.93 24.92
C ASN A 269 11.61 -10.24 24.15
N PRO A 270 12.62 -11.06 24.58
CA PRO A 270 12.99 -12.29 23.86
C PRO A 270 11.90 -13.37 23.84
N LYS A 271 10.83 -13.21 24.64
CA LYS A 271 9.67 -14.10 24.62
C LYS A 271 8.78 -13.90 23.39
N TYR A 272 8.87 -12.75 22.72
CA TYR A 272 8.07 -12.41 21.57
C TYR A 272 8.93 -12.38 20.31
N ARG A 273 8.42 -12.96 19.22
CA ARG A 273 9.10 -12.96 17.92
C ARG A 273 9.22 -11.57 17.30
N GLY A 274 8.26 -10.68 17.58
CA GLY A 274 8.22 -9.31 17.08
C GLY A 274 7.22 -8.46 17.84
N THR A 275 7.20 -7.18 17.52
CA THR A 275 6.23 -6.20 18.00
C THR A 275 5.23 -5.94 16.87
N LEU A 276 3.94 -6.10 17.14
CA LEU A 276 2.84 -5.69 16.28
C LEU A 276 1.77 -5.04 17.14
N HIS A 277 1.60 -3.74 17.00
CA HIS A 277 0.59 -2.96 17.70
C HIS A 277 -0.19 -2.12 16.71
N ILE A 278 -1.52 -2.11 16.84
CA ILE A 278 -2.42 -1.34 15.98
C ILE A 278 -3.26 -0.41 16.84
N SER A 279 -3.35 0.84 16.40
CA SER A 279 -4.25 1.85 16.96
C SER A 279 -5.11 2.49 15.87
N THR A 280 -6.27 2.99 16.23
CA THR A 280 -7.24 3.63 15.35
C THR A 280 -7.55 5.05 15.83
N SER A 281 -7.99 5.92 14.93
CA SER A 281 -8.30 7.32 15.27
C SER A 281 -9.78 7.56 15.61
N LYS A 282 -10.64 6.56 15.47
CA LYS A 282 -12.07 6.56 15.85
C LYS A 282 -12.35 5.52 16.89
#